data_3a369c75453701f7394d41b8af17226d
#
_entry.id   3a369c75453701f7394d41b8af17226d
#
_cell.length_a   1.000
_cell.length_b   1.000
_cell.length_c   1.000
_cell.angle_alpha   90.00
_cell.angle_beta   90.00
_cell.angle_gamma   90.00
#
_symmetry.space_group_name_H-M   'P 1'
#
loop_
_entity.id
_entity.type
_entity.pdbx_description
1 polymer ?
#
loop_
_entity_poly.entity_id
_entity_poly.type
_entity_poly.pdbx_seq_one_letter_code
_entity_poly.pdbx_strand_id
1 'polypeptide(L)'
;MKTIDDELPIISGFSFIADFGYPSRICSSIFISGCNMRCPYCINRDLVNGYCDTIIDPHDLIRRLQARQEKMVVLSGGEALAHPNIFNLIKLLYDAGFEVGICTNGSFPEKVLKALKSGMVEHIIMDIKAALNKDAYSKVSGRFIHDIWFDRIIETMNILKGRAMSIPSAEFRTTVCSKFVDKEAVISIAEEVGDKSLYFLQPFSIHQTLDPEVADEKYKIPFEELVGWADEIRPLVYATGVREV
;
A
#
# COMPACT_ATOMS: atom_id res chain seq x y z
N MET A 1 19.12 20.74 -21.20
CA MET A 1 18.06 21.04 -20.21
C MET A 1 17.32 19.75 -20.00
N LYS A 2 17.39 19.16 -18.79
CA LYS A 2 16.53 18.01 -18.45
C LYS A 2 15.09 18.50 -18.46
N THR A 3 14.22 17.84 -19.20
CA THR A 3 12.78 18.11 -19.16
C THR A 3 12.19 17.56 -17.87
N ILE A 4 11.02 18.03 -17.44
CA ILE A 4 10.32 17.49 -16.26
C ILE A 4 10.08 15.98 -16.41
N ASP A 5 9.92 15.50 -17.63
CA ASP A 5 9.68 14.09 -17.96
C ASP A 5 10.87 13.18 -17.67
N ASP A 6 12.12 13.68 -17.75
CA ASP A 6 13.33 12.94 -17.38
C ASP A 6 13.44 12.71 -15.85
N GLU A 7 12.56 13.33 -15.06
CA GLU A 7 12.54 13.27 -13.60
C GLU A 7 11.33 12.52 -13.03
N LEU A 8 10.48 11.92 -13.87
CA LEU A 8 9.33 11.15 -13.38
C LEU A 8 9.69 9.70 -13.01
N PRO A 9 8.98 9.08 -12.08
CA PRO A 9 9.17 7.66 -11.78
C PRO A 9 8.72 6.77 -12.95
N ILE A 10 9.33 5.59 -13.04
CA ILE A 10 8.94 4.59 -14.05
C ILE A 10 7.57 4.00 -13.69
N ILE A 11 6.59 4.24 -14.55
CA ILE A 11 5.29 3.60 -14.50
C ILE A 11 5.36 2.30 -15.29
N SER A 12 5.19 1.17 -14.61
CA SER A 12 5.34 -0.17 -15.18
C SER A 12 4.01 -0.84 -15.49
N GLY A 13 2.91 -0.26 -15.04
CA GLY A 13 1.59 -0.81 -15.25
C GLY A 13 0.50 0.09 -14.69
N PHE A 14 -0.73 -0.22 -15.03
CA PHE A 14 -1.91 0.38 -14.43
C PHE A 14 -3.10 -0.57 -14.52
N SER A 15 -4.08 -0.39 -13.63
CA SER A 15 -5.38 -1.04 -13.67
C SER A 15 -6.48 -0.01 -13.61
N PHE A 16 -7.49 -0.11 -14.46
CA PHE A 16 -8.62 0.81 -14.48
C PHE A 16 -9.69 0.51 -13.42
N ILE A 17 -9.68 -0.68 -12.87
CA ILE A 17 -10.62 -1.09 -11.83
C ILE A 17 -9.81 -1.74 -10.74
N ALA A 18 -9.64 -1.00 -9.66
CA ALA A 18 -9.02 -1.52 -8.48
C ALA A 18 -9.88 -1.10 -7.28
N ASP A 19 -10.43 -2.07 -6.59
CA ASP A 19 -11.04 -1.83 -5.27
C ASP A 19 -9.94 -1.76 -4.22
N PHE A 20 -8.99 -0.84 -4.46
CA PHE A 20 -7.90 -0.61 -3.54
C PHE A 20 -8.32 0.41 -2.49
N GLY A 21 -8.99 -0.10 -1.45
CA GLY A 21 -8.86 0.51 -0.15
C GLY A 21 -9.47 1.88 0.08
N TYR A 22 -10.14 2.52 -0.87
CA TYR A 22 -10.96 3.67 -0.51
C TYR A 22 -12.39 3.19 -0.24
N PRO A 23 -12.96 3.52 0.94
CA PRO A 23 -14.32 3.09 1.25
C PRO A 23 -15.28 3.46 0.13
N SER A 24 -15.81 2.44 -0.58
CA SER A 24 -16.88 2.59 -1.58
C SER A 24 -16.52 3.39 -2.85
N ARG A 25 -15.24 3.52 -3.22
CA ARG A 25 -14.86 4.21 -4.45
C ARG A 25 -14.07 3.30 -5.40
N ILE A 26 -14.52 3.23 -6.65
CA ILE A 26 -13.74 2.67 -7.74
C ILE A 26 -12.60 3.64 -8.04
N CYS A 27 -11.37 3.14 -8.08
CA CYS A 27 -10.19 3.92 -8.44
C CYS A 27 -9.35 3.18 -9.47
N SER A 28 -8.51 3.90 -10.19
CA SER A 28 -7.47 3.31 -11.04
C SER A 28 -6.16 3.23 -10.26
N SER A 29 -5.42 2.13 -10.41
CA SER A 29 -4.10 1.97 -9.80
C SER A 29 -3.00 2.20 -10.82
N ILE A 30 -1.97 2.94 -10.41
CA ILE A 30 -0.74 3.18 -11.17
C ILE A 30 0.40 2.47 -10.46
N PHE A 31 1.07 1.56 -11.14
CA PHE A 31 2.11 0.73 -10.57
C PHE A 31 3.50 1.30 -10.85
N ILE A 32 4.18 1.70 -9.78
CA ILE A 32 5.54 2.24 -9.80
C ILE A 32 6.54 1.09 -9.61
N SER A 33 7.58 1.07 -10.43
CA SER A 33 8.64 0.07 -10.39
C SER A 33 9.59 0.28 -9.21
N GLY A 34 10.08 -0.83 -8.65
CA GLY A 34 11.05 -0.86 -7.56
C GLY A 34 10.40 -0.86 -6.16
N CYS A 35 11.03 -1.61 -5.27
CA CYS A 35 10.65 -1.67 -3.85
C CYS A 35 11.90 -1.85 -3.00
N ASN A 36 11.89 -1.29 -1.79
CA ASN A 36 12.95 -1.47 -0.82
C ASN A 36 12.79 -2.74 0.04
N MET A 37 11.64 -3.43 -0.05
CA MET A 37 11.38 -4.71 0.61
C MET A 37 11.37 -5.86 -0.42
N ARG A 38 11.47 -7.10 0.09
CA ARG A 38 11.41 -8.36 -0.68
C ARG A 38 10.48 -9.34 0.02
N CYS A 39 9.22 -8.91 0.26
CA CYS A 39 8.24 -9.74 0.95
C CYS A 39 8.02 -11.06 0.19
N PRO A 40 8.21 -12.24 0.81
CA PRO A 40 8.11 -13.53 0.13
C PRO A 40 6.75 -13.76 -0.54
N TYR A 41 5.68 -13.24 0.05
CA TYR A 41 4.31 -13.36 -0.47
C TYR A 41 3.93 -12.28 -1.49
N CYS A 42 4.85 -11.39 -1.88
CA CYS A 42 4.55 -10.29 -2.79
C CYS A 42 4.19 -10.81 -4.18
N ILE A 43 3.01 -10.41 -4.69
CA ILE A 43 2.53 -10.77 -6.03
C ILE A 43 3.13 -9.92 -7.15
N ASN A 44 3.76 -8.80 -6.80
CA ASN A 44 4.35 -7.85 -7.74
C ASN A 44 5.84 -8.16 -8.02
N ARG A 45 6.16 -9.43 -8.31
CA ARG A 45 7.53 -9.95 -8.45
C ARG A 45 8.40 -9.10 -9.37
N ASP A 46 7.90 -8.81 -10.57
CA ASP A 46 8.67 -8.11 -11.59
C ASP A 46 8.84 -6.63 -11.22
N LEU A 47 7.78 -5.99 -10.73
CA LEU A 47 7.81 -4.60 -10.26
C LEU A 47 8.82 -4.41 -9.12
N VAL A 48 8.82 -5.33 -8.14
CA VAL A 48 9.71 -5.27 -6.97
C VAL A 48 11.18 -5.35 -7.39
N ASN A 49 11.50 -6.15 -8.41
CA ASN A 49 12.85 -6.32 -8.92
C ASN A 49 13.27 -5.21 -9.90
N GLY A 50 12.35 -4.31 -10.25
CA GLY A 50 12.61 -3.25 -11.22
C GLY A 50 12.60 -3.72 -12.68
N TYR A 51 12.10 -4.93 -12.94
CA TYR A 51 11.91 -5.43 -14.30
C TYR A 51 10.60 -4.85 -14.86
N CYS A 52 10.73 -4.13 -15.95
CA CYS A 52 9.61 -3.54 -16.68
C CYS A 52 9.74 -3.89 -18.15
N ASP A 53 8.85 -4.74 -18.64
CA ASP A 53 8.74 -5.01 -20.08
C ASP A 53 8.12 -3.83 -20.83
N THR A 54 7.38 -2.98 -20.11
CA THR A 54 6.68 -1.82 -20.67
C THR A 54 6.87 -0.62 -19.77
N ILE A 55 7.32 0.49 -20.33
CA ILE A 55 7.33 1.80 -19.70
C ILE A 55 6.14 2.58 -20.24
N ILE A 56 5.27 3.05 -19.34
CA ILE A 56 4.08 3.79 -19.71
C ILE A 56 4.39 5.29 -19.62
N ASP A 57 4.11 6.00 -20.71
CA ASP A 57 4.19 7.45 -20.75
C ASP A 57 3.12 8.07 -19.82
N PRO A 58 3.50 8.90 -18.83
CA PRO A 58 2.56 9.46 -17.87
C PRO A 58 1.48 10.34 -18.52
N HIS A 59 1.80 11.08 -19.56
CA HIS A 59 0.84 11.96 -20.24
C HIS A 59 -0.16 11.15 -21.07
N ASP A 60 0.28 10.05 -21.71
CA ASP A 60 -0.63 9.12 -22.39
C ASP A 60 -1.58 8.45 -21.38
N LEU A 61 -1.05 8.01 -20.24
CA LEU A 61 -1.88 7.43 -19.17
C LEU A 61 -2.92 8.42 -18.67
N ILE A 62 -2.54 9.67 -18.41
CA ILE A 62 -3.46 10.74 -17.99
C ILE A 62 -4.59 10.91 -19.01
N ARG A 63 -4.28 10.98 -20.31
CA ARG A 63 -5.32 11.09 -21.36
C ARG A 63 -6.30 9.91 -21.34
N ARG A 64 -5.80 8.68 -21.12
CA ARG A 64 -6.64 7.47 -21.01
C ARG A 64 -7.54 7.51 -19.79
N LEU A 65 -7.02 7.92 -18.64
CA LEU A 65 -7.78 8.07 -17.39
C LEU A 65 -8.87 9.13 -17.52
N GLN A 66 -8.56 10.29 -18.11
CA GLN A 66 -9.51 11.38 -18.36
C GLN A 66 -10.61 10.95 -19.33
N ALA A 67 -10.29 10.21 -20.41
CA ALA A 67 -11.25 9.69 -21.36
C ALA A 67 -12.27 8.73 -20.72
N ARG A 68 -11.89 8.07 -19.61
CA ARG A 68 -12.77 7.20 -18.81
C ARG A 68 -13.49 7.94 -17.68
N GLN A 69 -13.26 9.24 -17.55
CA GLN A 69 -13.82 10.06 -16.47
C GLN A 69 -13.44 9.56 -15.07
N GLU A 70 -12.26 8.93 -14.94
CA GLU A 70 -11.72 8.53 -13.65
C GLU A 70 -11.51 9.76 -12.77
N LYS A 71 -11.86 9.63 -11.49
CA LYS A 71 -11.69 10.74 -10.54
C LYS A 71 -10.53 10.49 -9.59
N MET A 72 -10.32 9.24 -9.22
CA MET A 72 -9.32 8.84 -8.24
C MET A 72 -8.29 7.91 -8.84
N VAL A 73 -7.03 8.18 -8.56
CA VAL A 73 -5.90 7.32 -8.90
C VAL A 73 -5.09 6.99 -7.65
N VAL A 74 -4.63 5.74 -7.54
CA VAL A 74 -3.82 5.29 -6.41
C VAL A 74 -2.44 4.88 -6.92
N LEU A 75 -1.40 5.49 -6.37
CA LEU A 75 -0.02 5.10 -6.62
C LEU A 75 0.33 3.88 -5.78
N SER A 76 0.72 2.79 -6.44
CA SER A 76 1.00 1.48 -5.84
C SER A 76 2.15 0.79 -6.60
N GLY A 77 2.21 -0.54 -6.60
CA GLY A 77 3.19 -1.34 -7.34
C GLY A 77 4.26 -1.92 -6.43
N GLY A 78 5.49 -1.40 -6.51
CA GLY A 78 6.54 -1.65 -5.54
C GLY A 78 6.34 -0.80 -4.27
N GLU A 79 7.29 0.09 -3.98
CA GLU A 79 7.11 1.14 -2.96
C GLU A 79 7.18 2.51 -3.65
N ALA A 80 6.02 3.12 -3.88
CA ALA A 80 5.94 4.38 -4.61
C ALA A 80 6.78 5.50 -3.94
N LEU A 81 6.78 5.55 -2.61
CA LEU A 81 7.54 6.55 -1.86
C LEU A 81 9.06 6.29 -1.86
N ALA A 82 9.54 5.13 -2.31
CA ALA A 82 10.98 4.90 -2.48
C ALA A 82 11.57 5.76 -3.61
N HIS A 83 10.75 6.11 -4.61
CA HIS A 83 11.24 6.90 -5.74
C HIS A 83 11.55 8.36 -5.34
N PRO A 84 12.74 8.91 -5.68
CA PRO A 84 13.13 10.27 -5.27
C PRO A 84 12.16 11.34 -5.78
N ASN A 85 11.67 11.19 -6.99
CA ASN A 85 10.87 12.20 -7.71
C ASN A 85 9.37 11.89 -7.74
N ILE A 86 8.86 11.07 -6.81
CA ILE A 86 7.45 10.66 -6.76
C ILE A 86 6.49 11.86 -6.67
N PHE A 87 6.91 12.95 -6.02
CA PHE A 87 6.10 14.16 -5.89
C PHE A 87 5.91 14.92 -7.21
N ASN A 88 6.79 14.74 -8.21
CA ASN A 88 6.58 15.28 -9.55
C ASN A 88 5.40 14.56 -10.23
N LEU A 89 5.29 13.24 -10.09
CA LEU A 89 4.14 12.48 -10.60
C LEU A 89 2.85 12.82 -9.83
N ILE A 90 2.91 12.91 -8.49
CA ILE A 90 1.75 13.31 -7.68
C ILE A 90 1.23 14.67 -8.15
N LYS A 91 2.13 15.64 -8.34
CA LYS A 91 1.76 16.97 -8.83
C LYS A 91 1.16 16.92 -10.24
N LEU A 92 1.73 16.14 -11.13
CA LEU A 92 1.24 16.00 -12.52
C LEU A 92 -0.19 15.43 -12.53
N LEU A 93 -0.48 14.41 -11.71
CA LEU A 93 -1.81 13.83 -11.58
C LEU A 93 -2.81 14.79 -10.93
N TYR A 94 -2.39 15.49 -9.87
CA TYR A 94 -3.21 16.50 -9.20
C TYR A 94 -3.56 17.66 -10.13
N ASP A 95 -2.59 18.19 -10.88
CA ASP A 95 -2.80 19.28 -11.87
C ASP A 95 -3.72 18.82 -13.02
N ALA A 96 -3.73 17.52 -13.32
CA ALA A 96 -4.65 16.92 -14.29
C ALA A 96 -6.09 16.71 -13.75
N GLY A 97 -6.34 17.04 -12.47
CA GLY A 97 -7.64 17.02 -11.83
C GLY A 97 -8.01 15.72 -11.13
N PHE A 98 -7.02 14.83 -10.86
CA PHE A 98 -7.28 13.59 -10.12
C PHE A 98 -7.15 13.78 -8.60
N GLU A 99 -7.98 13.06 -7.85
CA GLU A 99 -7.78 12.77 -6.44
C GLU A 99 -6.68 11.70 -6.35
N VAL A 100 -5.59 11.96 -5.62
CA VAL A 100 -4.43 11.07 -5.56
C VAL A 100 -4.38 10.33 -4.24
N GLY A 101 -4.38 8.99 -4.30
CA GLY A 101 -4.09 8.11 -3.19
C GLY A 101 -2.67 7.51 -3.28
N ILE A 102 -2.14 7.03 -2.16
CA ILE A 102 -0.82 6.40 -2.09
C ILE A 102 -0.89 5.13 -1.25
N CYS A 103 -0.43 4.00 -1.80
CA CYS A 103 -0.09 2.81 -1.02
C CYS A 103 1.38 2.86 -0.62
N THR A 104 1.70 2.54 0.64
CA THR A 104 3.07 2.53 1.16
C THR A 104 3.30 1.44 2.19
N ASN A 105 4.52 0.93 2.25
CA ASN A 105 4.97 0.01 3.29
C ASN A 105 5.43 0.72 4.58
N GLY A 106 5.31 2.05 4.62
CA GLY A 106 5.62 2.86 5.79
C GLY A 106 7.09 3.21 5.99
N SER A 107 8.00 2.82 5.10
CA SER A 107 9.45 3.03 5.30
C SER A 107 9.92 4.48 5.14
N PHE A 108 9.06 5.42 4.70
CA PHE A 108 9.42 6.79 4.35
C PHE A 108 8.57 7.83 5.08
N PRO A 109 8.68 7.96 6.43
CA PRO A 109 7.85 8.86 7.23
C PRO A 109 7.94 10.32 6.80
N GLU A 110 9.13 10.80 6.39
CA GLU A 110 9.32 12.16 5.89
C GLU A 110 8.54 12.44 4.60
N LYS A 111 8.41 11.42 3.73
CA LYS A 111 7.61 11.55 2.49
C LYS A 111 6.11 11.45 2.79
N VAL A 112 5.71 10.64 3.77
CA VAL A 112 4.33 10.62 4.26
C VAL A 112 3.93 11.97 4.84
N LEU A 113 4.76 12.57 5.69
CA LEU A 113 4.53 13.93 6.20
C LEU A 113 4.45 14.98 5.09
N LYS A 114 5.32 14.87 4.06
CA LYS A 114 5.26 15.74 2.89
C LYS A 114 3.96 15.55 2.12
N ALA A 115 3.51 14.32 1.91
CA ALA A 115 2.23 14.01 1.26
C ALA A 115 1.05 14.63 2.02
N LEU A 116 0.97 14.44 3.34
CA LEU A 116 -0.07 15.01 4.21
C LEU A 116 -0.13 16.54 4.17
N LYS A 117 1.02 17.20 4.01
CA LYS A 117 1.13 18.67 3.98
C LYS A 117 0.98 19.26 2.57
N SER A 118 1.02 18.45 1.53
CA SER A 118 1.08 18.92 0.15
C SER A 118 -0.23 19.52 -0.37
N GLY A 119 -1.37 19.11 0.19
CA GLY A 119 -2.70 19.39 -0.34
C GLY A 119 -3.02 18.70 -1.67
N MET A 120 -2.15 17.77 -2.13
CA MET A 120 -2.29 17.06 -3.40
C MET A 120 -2.68 15.58 -3.22
N VAL A 121 -2.70 15.08 -1.98
CA VAL A 121 -3.00 13.69 -1.66
C VAL A 121 -4.27 13.65 -0.81
N GLU A 122 -5.20 12.78 -1.19
CA GLU A 122 -6.50 12.62 -0.52
C GLU A 122 -6.52 11.43 0.45
N HIS A 123 -5.73 10.39 0.15
CA HIS A 123 -5.76 9.14 0.92
C HIS A 123 -4.41 8.46 0.98
N ILE A 124 -4.07 7.90 2.14
CA ILE A 124 -2.84 7.11 2.32
C ILE A 124 -3.21 5.75 2.88
N ILE A 125 -2.78 4.70 2.20
CA ILE A 125 -2.94 3.31 2.61
C ILE A 125 -1.59 2.79 3.07
N MET A 126 -1.47 2.45 4.34
CA MET A 126 -0.25 1.87 4.88
C MET A 126 -0.42 0.37 5.09
N ASP A 127 0.42 -0.42 4.42
CA ASP A 127 0.49 -1.86 4.65
C ASP A 127 1.29 -2.17 5.92
N ILE A 128 0.64 -2.69 6.95
CA ILE A 128 1.29 -3.31 8.11
C ILE A 128 1.45 -4.80 7.79
N LYS A 129 2.70 -5.27 7.72
CA LYS A 129 3.00 -6.55 7.07
C LYS A 129 3.15 -7.72 8.03
N ALA A 130 3.27 -7.46 9.32
CA ALA A 130 3.37 -8.46 10.38
C ALA A 130 3.09 -7.82 11.75
N ALA A 131 3.06 -8.62 12.81
CA ALA A 131 3.07 -8.12 14.18
C ALA A 131 4.17 -7.06 14.38
N LEU A 132 3.87 -6.02 15.16
CA LEU A 132 4.71 -4.82 15.28
C LEU A 132 5.94 -5.05 16.18
N ASN A 133 6.76 -6.01 15.77
CA ASN A 133 8.08 -6.28 16.36
C ASN A 133 9.11 -6.56 15.26
N LYS A 134 10.38 -6.35 15.60
CA LYS A 134 11.51 -6.44 14.65
C LYS A 134 11.68 -7.83 14.05
N ASP A 135 11.47 -8.87 14.83
CA ASP A 135 11.65 -10.26 14.39
C ASP A 135 10.60 -10.66 13.36
N ALA A 136 9.33 -10.34 13.61
CA ALA A 136 8.24 -10.59 12.66
C ALA A 136 8.44 -9.80 11.36
N TYR A 137 8.80 -8.51 11.45
CA TYR A 137 9.05 -7.70 10.27
C TYR A 137 10.28 -8.15 9.47
N SER A 138 11.35 -8.61 10.12
CA SER A 138 12.53 -9.15 9.43
C SER A 138 12.18 -10.37 8.57
N LYS A 139 11.30 -11.24 9.09
CA LYS A 139 10.84 -12.44 8.37
C LYS A 139 9.99 -12.08 7.15
N VAL A 140 9.09 -11.12 7.31
CA VAL A 140 8.11 -10.77 6.27
C VAL A 140 8.65 -9.79 5.23
N SER A 141 9.64 -9.00 5.55
CA SER A 141 10.23 -8.04 4.60
C SER A 141 11.17 -8.68 3.59
N GLY A 142 11.54 -9.96 3.81
CA GLY A 142 12.50 -10.69 2.98
C GLY A 142 13.92 -10.13 3.04
N ARG A 143 14.20 -9.25 3.97
CA ARG A 143 15.52 -8.66 4.26
C ARG A 143 15.69 -8.50 5.75
N PHE A 144 16.93 -8.53 6.21
CA PHE A 144 17.23 -8.13 7.57
C PHE A 144 16.84 -6.66 7.75
N ILE A 145 15.75 -6.41 8.49
CA ILE A 145 15.34 -5.05 8.81
C ILE A 145 16.25 -4.54 9.92
N HIS A 146 17.12 -3.59 9.57
CA HIS A 146 17.85 -2.83 10.55
C HIS A 146 16.87 -2.05 11.45
N ASP A 147 17.27 -1.79 12.69
CA ASP A 147 16.48 -1.06 13.67
C ASP A 147 15.91 0.24 13.11
N ILE A 148 16.70 0.99 12.37
CA ILE A 148 16.27 2.23 11.70
C ILE A 148 15.05 2.05 10.80
N TRP A 149 14.96 0.96 10.01
CA TRP A 149 13.83 0.75 9.12
C TRP A 149 12.55 0.41 9.87
N PHE A 150 12.66 -0.39 10.93
CA PHE A 150 11.50 -0.71 11.77
C PHE A 150 11.00 0.52 12.51
N ASP A 151 11.89 1.31 13.09
CA ASP A 151 11.54 2.57 13.79
C ASP A 151 10.83 3.56 12.84
N ARG A 152 11.24 3.63 11.57
CA ARG A 152 10.57 4.45 10.53
C ARG A 152 9.17 3.97 10.21
N ILE A 153 8.94 2.65 10.17
CA ILE A 153 7.61 2.07 9.97
C ILE A 153 6.69 2.44 11.13
N ILE A 154 7.18 2.31 12.37
CA ILE A 154 6.44 2.71 13.57
C ILE A 154 6.17 4.22 13.57
N GLU A 155 7.13 5.04 13.17
CA GLU A 155 6.95 6.49 13.01
C GLU A 155 5.84 6.80 12.01
N THR A 156 5.85 6.17 10.83
CA THR A 156 4.80 6.36 9.81
C THR A 156 3.43 5.96 10.36
N MET A 157 3.34 4.82 11.03
CA MET A 157 2.10 4.37 11.65
C MET A 157 1.57 5.43 12.63
N ASN A 158 2.43 5.94 13.51
CA ASN A 158 2.07 6.98 14.49
C ASN A 158 1.62 8.30 13.84
N ILE A 159 2.21 8.68 12.70
CA ILE A 159 1.79 9.85 11.89
C ILE A 159 0.38 9.64 11.32
N LEU A 160 0.02 8.40 10.95
CA LEU A 160 -1.23 8.09 10.27
C LEU A 160 -2.37 7.69 11.23
N LYS A 161 -2.08 7.30 12.47
CA LYS A 161 -3.11 6.96 13.48
C LYS A 161 -4.14 8.07 13.66
N GLY A 162 -5.39 7.68 13.83
CA GLY A 162 -6.49 8.60 14.11
C GLY A 162 -6.98 9.43 12.91
N ARG A 163 -6.55 9.11 11.69
CA ARG A 163 -6.88 9.87 10.48
C ARG A 163 -8.02 9.27 9.65
N ALA A 164 -8.85 8.40 10.23
CA ALA A 164 -9.98 7.79 9.53
C ALA A 164 -10.91 8.82 8.86
N MET A 165 -11.16 9.95 9.55
CA MET A 165 -12.05 11.02 9.11
C MET A 165 -11.33 12.32 8.75
N SER A 166 -10.01 12.30 8.60
CA SER A 166 -9.22 13.46 8.20
C SER A 166 -9.15 13.61 6.68
N ILE A 167 -8.68 14.77 6.19
CA ILE A 167 -8.26 14.97 4.80
C ILE A 167 -6.82 15.48 4.84
N PRO A 168 -5.86 14.75 4.30
CA PRO A 168 -5.95 13.38 3.79
C PRO A 168 -6.34 12.35 4.86
N SER A 169 -7.19 11.40 4.46
CA SER A 169 -7.54 10.26 5.30
C SER A 169 -6.45 9.18 5.25
N ALA A 170 -6.43 8.30 6.24
CA ALA A 170 -5.51 7.16 6.25
C ALA A 170 -6.21 5.86 6.62
N GLU A 171 -5.72 4.78 6.02
CA GLU A 171 -6.14 3.41 6.28
C GLU A 171 -4.90 2.53 6.51
N PHE A 172 -5.01 1.61 7.44
CA PHE A 172 -4.06 0.53 7.62
C PHE A 172 -4.59 -0.73 6.96
N ARG A 173 -3.70 -1.55 6.40
CA ARG A 173 -4.06 -2.80 5.75
C ARG A 173 -3.03 -3.88 6.05
N THR A 174 -3.50 -5.12 6.20
CA THR A 174 -2.63 -6.29 6.37
C THR A 174 -3.04 -7.39 5.41
N THR A 175 -2.12 -7.82 4.54
CA THR A 175 -2.27 -9.04 3.74
C THR A 175 -2.00 -10.23 4.65
N VAL A 176 -3.01 -11.09 4.84
CA VAL A 176 -2.97 -12.22 5.78
C VAL A 176 -2.49 -13.48 5.08
N CYS A 177 -1.18 -13.74 5.20
CA CYS A 177 -0.54 -15.01 4.87
C CYS A 177 -0.19 -15.71 6.18
N SER A 178 -0.79 -16.86 6.47
CA SER A 178 -0.67 -17.54 7.78
C SER A 178 0.77 -17.96 8.14
N LYS A 179 1.68 -17.99 7.16
CA LYS A 179 3.12 -18.19 7.40
C LYS A 179 3.73 -17.03 8.20
N PHE A 180 3.18 -15.83 8.13
CA PHE A 180 3.75 -14.58 8.67
C PHE A 180 2.81 -13.82 9.60
N VAL A 181 1.51 -13.98 9.42
CA VAL A 181 0.47 -13.23 10.14
C VAL A 181 -0.58 -14.23 10.62
N ASP A 182 -0.69 -14.39 11.91
CA ASP A 182 -1.73 -15.12 12.60
C ASP A 182 -2.80 -14.16 13.15
N LYS A 183 -3.82 -14.72 13.79
CA LYS A 183 -4.93 -13.97 14.36
C LYS A 183 -4.47 -13.05 15.50
N GLU A 184 -3.56 -13.53 16.34
CA GLU A 184 -2.99 -12.79 17.45
C GLU A 184 -2.24 -11.54 16.95
N ALA A 185 -1.51 -11.67 15.84
CA ALA A 185 -0.86 -10.53 15.19
C ALA A 185 -1.88 -9.51 14.69
N VAL A 186 -2.99 -9.94 14.08
CA VAL A 186 -4.07 -9.06 13.62
C VAL A 186 -4.69 -8.30 14.79
N ILE A 187 -5.00 -8.97 15.90
CA ILE A 187 -5.55 -8.34 17.11
C ILE A 187 -4.56 -7.32 17.68
N SER A 188 -3.28 -7.69 17.83
CA SER A 188 -2.25 -6.79 18.34
C SER A 188 -2.05 -5.55 17.45
N ILE A 189 -2.15 -5.71 16.12
CA ILE A 189 -2.11 -4.57 15.19
C ILE A 189 -3.33 -3.66 15.40
N ALA A 190 -4.54 -4.25 15.53
CA ALA A 190 -5.77 -3.49 15.74
C ALA A 190 -5.72 -2.65 17.04
N GLU A 191 -5.24 -3.25 18.13
CA GLU A 191 -5.02 -2.55 19.40
C GLU A 191 -4.05 -1.39 19.25
N GLU A 192 -2.96 -1.60 18.51
CA GLU A 192 -1.93 -0.58 18.32
C GLU A 192 -2.39 0.57 17.42
N VAL A 193 -3.13 0.31 16.32
CA VAL A 193 -3.63 1.38 15.44
C VAL A 193 -4.78 2.17 16.08
N GLY A 194 -5.59 1.52 16.91
CA GLY A 194 -6.57 2.14 17.81
C GLY A 194 -7.90 2.55 17.17
N ASP A 195 -8.83 2.95 18.03
CA ASP A 195 -10.26 3.16 17.77
C ASP A 195 -10.62 4.30 16.79
N LYS A 196 -9.66 5.14 16.42
CA LYS A 196 -9.83 6.23 15.44
C LYS A 196 -9.20 5.94 14.09
N SER A 197 -8.78 4.70 13.85
CA SER A 197 -8.11 4.27 12.64
C SER A 197 -8.95 3.31 11.82
N LEU A 198 -8.83 3.37 10.49
CA LEU A 198 -9.33 2.35 9.57
C LEU A 198 -8.31 1.21 9.51
N TYR A 199 -8.75 -0.03 9.68
CA TYR A 199 -7.87 -1.19 9.55
C TYR A 199 -8.57 -2.33 8.83
N PHE A 200 -8.05 -2.74 7.68
CA PHE A 200 -8.64 -3.76 6.83
C PHE A 200 -7.70 -4.96 6.64
N LEU A 201 -8.30 -6.14 6.55
CA LEU A 201 -7.61 -7.37 6.20
C LEU A 201 -7.70 -7.61 4.71
N GLN A 202 -6.66 -8.20 4.14
CA GLN A 202 -6.60 -8.55 2.72
C GLN A 202 -6.23 -10.03 2.60
N PRO A 203 -6.99 -10.83 1.82
CA PRO A 203 -6.63 -12.22 1.57
C PRO A 203 -5.27 -12.32 0.88
N PHE A 204 -4.50 -13.32 1.26
CA PHE A 204 -3.27 -13.67 0.56
C PHE A 204 -3.59 -14.37 -0.78
N SER A 205 -2.89 -13.96 -1.85
CA SER A 205 -2.94 -14.61 -3.15
C SER A 205 -1.69 -15.47 -3.37
N ILE A 206 -1.89 -16.71 -3.81
CA ILE A 206 -0.80 -17.64 -4.14
C ILE A 206 -0.21 -17.41 -5.54
N HIS A 207 -0.85 -16.56 -6.34
CA HIS A 207 -0.41 -16.32 -7.72
C HIS A 207 0.83 -15.44 -7.76
N GLN A 208 1.87 -15.92 -8.46
CA GLN A 208 3.08 -15.14 -8.78
C GLN A 208 3.84 -14.56 -7.56
N THR A 209 3.84 -15.26 -6.42
CA THR A 209 4.61 -14.82 -5.25
C THR A 209 6.09 -14.65 -5.57
N LEU A 210 6.75 -13.72 -4.87
CA LEU A 210 8.19 -13.47 -5.02
C LEU A 210 9.01 -14.70 -4.66
N ASP A 211 8.63 -15.39 -3.58
CA ASP A 211 9.18 -16.69 -3.18
C ASP A 211 8.19 -17.80 -3.53
N PRO A 212 8.52 -18.70 -4.48
CA PRO A 212 7.65 -19.79 -4.86
C PRO A 212 7.26 -20.74 -3.71
N GLU A 213 8.10 -20.86 -2.66
CA GLU A 213 7.79 -21.72 -1.50
C GLU A 213 6.62 -21.20 -0.66
N VAL A 214 6.25 -19.92 -0.85
CA VAL A 214 5.09 -19.31 -0.19
C VAL A 214 3.81 -19.49 -1.02
N ALA A 215 3.91 -19.87 -2.30
CA ALA A 215 2.78 -20.12 -3.19
C ALA A 215 2.07 -21.45 -2.87
N ASP A 216 1.54 -21.58 -1.65
CA ASP A 216 0.92 -22.81 -1.14
C ASP A 216 -0.44 -22.48 -0.49
N GLU A 217 -1.48 -23.20 -0.89
CA GLU A 217 -2.85 -23.03 -0.36
C GLU A 217 -2.92 -23.17 1.16
N LYS A 218 -2.02 -23.94 1.78
CA LYS A 218 -1.97 -24.07 3.25
C LYS A 218 -1.72 -22.76 3.99
N TYR A 219 -1.21 -21.74 3.31
CA TYR A 219 -0.96 -20.41 3.90
C TYR A 219 -2.11 -19.43 3.68
N LYS A 220 -3.14 -19.81 2.93
CA LYS A 220 -4.37 -19.02 2.79
C LYS A 220 -5.27 -19.25 3.99
N ILE A 221 -5.85 -18.19 4.49
CA ILE A 221 -6.95 -18.24 5.42
C ILE A 221 -8.24 -18.16 4.62
N PRO A 222 -9.24 -19.02 4.88
CA PRO A 222 -10.56 -18.93 4.25
C PRO A 222 -11.19 -17.52 4.42
N PHE A 223 -11.90 -17.06 3.40
CA PHE A 223 -12.47 -15.70 3.41
C PHE A 223 -13.42 -15.49 4.60
N GLU A 224 -14.28 -16.46 4.89
CA GLU A 224 -15.21 -16.41 6.00
C GLU A 224 -14.50 -16.34 7.36
N GLU A 225 -13.34 -16.98 7.47
CA GLU A 225 -12.52 -16.91 8.68
C GLU A 225 -11.89 -15.52 8.83
N LEU A 226 -11.41 -14.91 7.74
CA LEU A 226 -10.93 -13.53 7.76
C LEU A 226 -12.03 -12.54 8.11
N VAL A 227 -13.26 -12.76 7.65
CA VAL A 227 -14.42 -11.96 8.06
C VAL A 227 -14.65 -12.10 9.56
N GLY A 228 -14.55 -13.31 10.10
CA GLY A 228 -14.62 -13.54 11.55
C GLY A 228 -13.54 -12.79 12.33
N TRP A 229 -12.30 -12.76 11.83
CA TRP A 229 -11.21 -11.98 12.45
C TRP A 229 -11.49 -10.47 12.37
N ALA A 230 -12.00 -9.97 11.23
CA ALA A 230 -12.40 -8.57 11.10
C ALA A 230 -13.53 -8.20 12.08
N ASP A 231 -14.51 -9.07 12.28
CA ASP A 231 -15.59 -8.84 13.25
C ASP A 231 -15.07 -8.79 14.70
N GLU A 232 -14.09 -9.62 15.03
CA GLU A 232 -13.47 -9.65 16.37
C GLU A 232 -12.71 -8.38 16.71
N ILE A 233 -11.98 -7.79 15.72
CA ILE A 233 -11.24 -6.55 15.91
C ILE A 233 -12.11 -5.28 15.75
N ARG A 234 -13.38 -5.41 15.35
CA ARG A 234 -14.30 -4.28 15.14
C ARG A 234 -14.41 -3.32 16.33
N PRO A 235 -14.43 -3.76 17.58
CA PRO A 235 -14.48 -2.88 18.74
C PRO A 235 -13.19 -2.08 18.98
N LEU A 236 -12.07 -2.48 18.37
CA LEU A 236 -10.74 -1.91 18.59
C LEU A 236 -10.39 -0.79 17.62
N VAL A 237 -11.12 -0.68 16.49
CA VAL A 237 -10.82 0.25 15.40
C VAL A 237 -12.05 1.03 14.95
N TYR A 238 -11.87 2.12 14.22
CA TYR A 238 -12.98 2.95 13.72
C TYR A 238 -13.87 2.17 12.71
N ALA A 239 -13.24 1.49 11.77
CA ALA A 239 -13.91 0.57 10.86
C ALA A 239 -12.93 -0.50 10.36
N THR A 240 -13.49 -1.67 10.06
CA THR A 240 -12.74 -2.84 9.57
C THR A 240 -13.59 -3.68 8.62
N GLY A 241 -12.93 -4.57 7.90
CA GLY A 241 -13.53 -5.55 7.00
C GLY A 241 -12.44 -6.30 6.24
N VAL A 242 -12.86 -7.11 5.27
CA VAL A 242 -11.95 -7.81 4.37
C VAL A 242 -12.03 -7.16 3.00
N ARG A 243 -10.89 -6.76 2.43
CA ARG A 243 -10.77 -6.22 1.07
C ARG A 243 -10.53 -7.37 0.10
N GLU A 244 -11.39 -7.52 -0.88
CA GLU A 244 -11.12 -8.42 -2.02
C GLU A 244 -10.03 -7.82 -2.91
N VAL A 245 -9.17 -8.67 -3.51
CA VAL A 245 -8.03 -8.29 -4.36
C VAL A 245 -8.26 -8.80 -5.77
#